data_52cf281c9ffd6c8bfc82bef19a8fed1a
#
_entry.id   52cf281c9ffd6c8bfc82bef19a8fed1a
#
_cell.length_a   1.000
_cell.length_b   1.000
_cell.length_c   1.000
_cell.angle_alpha   90.00
_cell.angle_beta   90.00
_cell.angle_gamma   90.00
#
_symmetry.space_group_name_H-M   'P 1'
#
loop_
_entity.id
_entity.type
_entity.pdbx_description
1 polymer ?
#
loop_
_entity_poly.entity_id
_entity_poly.type
_entity_poly.pdbx_seq_one_letter_code
_entity_poly.pdbx_strand_id
1 'polypeptide(L)'
;MELSEFERLVEGSEESQSLDFKTACSWDVKLFAKDILAFSNVQDGGYLVIGIDDKTFKRVGVSDTEAKSFEQETMQDQMAKYADPFVAFSVFNNIVDIKGLRFVVIRVAEFPEVPVVCRTDSSDIHQGRMYYRSRRRRPESEPVSNSFDLRDILDRATVKMMGKRKSQGYTAESTEQRNYYDEELGGL
;
A
#
# COMPACT_ATOMS: atom_id res chain seq x y z
N MET A 1 12.42 0.70 12.53
CA MET A 1 11.29 0.59 13.50
C MET A 1 11.84 0.17 14.84
N GLU A 2 11.57 0.95 15.87
CA GLU A 2 11.97 0.65 17.24
C GLU A 2 10.95 -0.31 17.90
N LEU A 3 11.38 -1.03 18.94
CA LEU A 3 10.50 -1.98 19.65
C LEU A 3 9.24 -1.28 20.20
N SER A 4 9.36 -0.08 20.73
CA SER A 4 8.23 0.70 21.25
C SER A 4 7.20 1.09 20.19
N GLU A 5 7.66 1.29 18.96
CA GLU A 5 6.80 1.56 17.80
C GLU A 5 6.07 0.28 17.36
N PHE A 6 6.80 -0.84 17.31
CA PHE A 6 6.23 -2.16 17.05
C PHE A 6 5.16 -2.54 18.07
N GLU A 7 5.45 -2.39 19.37
CA GLU A 7 4.49 -2.72 20.44
C GLU A 7 3.20 -1.90 20.31
N ARG A 8 3.29 -0.60 20.02
CA ARG A 8 2.11 0.24 19.76
C ARG A 8 1.34 -0.18 18.51
N LEU A 9 2.04 -0.64 17.48
CA LEU A 9 1.41 -1.11 16.24
C LEU A 9 0.57 -2.36 16.48
N VAL A 10 1.05 -3.28 17.34
CA VAL A 10 0.39 -4.58 17.60
C VAL A 10 -0.46 -4.59 18.86
N GLU A 11 -0.50 -3.50 19.63
CA GLU A 11 -1.31 -3.37 20.83
C GLU A 11 -2.81 -3.27 20.49
N GLY A 12 -3.64 -4.13 21.12
CA GLY A 12 -5.08 -4.17 20.86
C GLY A 12 -5.49 -4.86 19.56
N SER A 13 -4.64 -5.68 19.06
CA SER A 13 -4.51 -6.21 17.71
C SER A 13 -5.73 -6.89 17.14
N GLU A 14 -6.46 -6.17 16.34
CA GLU A 14 -7.28 -6.71 15.26
C GLU A 14 -6.72 -6.20 13.93
N GLU A 15 -6.87 -6.99 12.86
CA GLU A 15 -6.58 -6.53 11.52
C GLU A 15 -7.43 -5.32 11.16
N SER A 16 -6.83 -4.37 10.47
CA SER A 16 -7.49 -3.13 10.05
C SER A 16 -7.24 -2.88 8.57
N GLN A 17 -7.78 -1.79 8.05
CA GLN A 17 -7.49 -1.38 6.68
C GLN A 17 -5.98 -1.20 6.44
N SER A 18 -5.22 -0.76 7.45
CA SER A 18 -3.79 -0.45 7.35
C SER A 18 -2.88 -1.42 8.13
N LEU A 19 -3.43 -2.51 8.67
CA LEU A 19 -2.66 -3.52 9.41
C LEU A 19 -3.13 -4.93 9.07
N ASP A 20 -2.18 -5.81 8.74
CA ASP A 20 -2.43 -7.22 8.47
C ASP A 20 -1.39 -8.09 9.15
N PHE A 21 -1.81 -9.25 9.63
CA PHE A 21 -0.95 -10.22 10.30
C PHE A 21 -0.73 -11.43 9.41
N LYS A 22 0.49 -11.94 9.46
CA LYS A 22 0.86 -13.20 8.81
C LYS A 22 1.55 -14.09 9.82
N THR A 23 1.19 -15.35 9.84
CA THR A 23 1.93 -16.33 10.62
C THR A 23 3.38 -16.43 10.14
N ALA A 24 4.24 -17.11 10.87
CA ALA A 24 5.65 -17.29 10.50
C ALA A 24 5.80 -17.93 9.13
N CYS A 25 6.53 -17.29 8.23
CA CYS A 25 6.83 -17.77 6.89
C CYS A 25 8.07 -17.07 6.34
N SER A 26 8.68 -17.66 5.31
CA SER A 26 9.70 -17.01 4.49
C SER A 26 9.06 -16.09 3.44
N TRP A 27 9.84 -15.15 2.92
CA TRP A 27 9.42 -14.31 1.82
C TRP A 27 9.11 -15.14 0.57
N ASP A 28 7.93 -14.94 0.03
CA ASP A 28 7.53 -15.39 -1.30
C ASP A 28 6.67 -14.27 -1.93
N VAL A 29 7.15 -13.67 -3.00
CA VAL A 29 6.46 -12.56 -3.66
C VAL A 29 5.01 -12.90 -4.02
N LYS A 30 4.69 -14.16 -4.35
CA LYS A 30 3.33 -14.58 -4.71
C LYS A 30 2.37 -14.51 -3.52
N LEU A 31 2.87 -14.75 -2.31
CA LEU A 31 2.06 -14.65 -1.08
C LEU A 31 1.80 -13.20 -0.67
N PHE A 32 2.74 -12.30 -0.94
CA PHE A 32 2.70 -10.93 -0.42
C PHE A 32 2.27 -9.88 -1.45
N ALA A 33 2.38 -10.17 -2.76
CA ALA A 33 2.14 -9.17 -3.81
C ALA A 33 0.75 -8.54 -3.72
N LYS A 34 -0.30 -9.34 -3.48
CA LYS A 34 -1.68 -8.84 -3.36
C LYS A 34 -1.82 -7.84 -2.22
N ASP A 35 -1.25 -8.15 -1.06
CA ASP A 35 -1.33 -7.28 0.12
C ASP A 35 -0.52 -6.01 -0.07
N ILE A 36 0.68 -6.10 -0.62
CA ILE A 36 1.53 -4.93 -0.92
C ILE A 36 0.84 -4.00 -1.93
N LEU A 37 0.25 -4.55 -3.01
CA LEU A 37 -0.54 -3.79 -3.97
C LEU A 37 -1.76 -3.13 -3.32
N ALA A 38 -2.44 -3.84 -2.43
CA ALA A 38 -3.62 -3.32 -1.75
C ALA A 38 -3.26 -2.18 -0.79
N PHE A 39 -2.22 -2.34 0.05
CA PHE A 39 -1.77 -1.30 0.97
C PHE A 39 -1.27 -0.05 0.25
N SER A 40 -0.63 -0.19 -0.92
CA SER A 40 -0.19 0.98 -1.69
C SER A 40 -1.35 1.87 -2.13
N ASN A 41 -2.56 1.34 -2.21
CA ASN A 41 -3.77 2.08 -2.55
C ASN A 41 -4.61 2.50 -1.33
N VAL A 42 -4.20 2.16 -0.11
CA VAL A 42 -4.82 2.62 1.15
C VAL A 42 -4.24 3.97 1.54
N GLN A 43 -5.07 4.83 2.14
CA GLN A 43 -4.63 6.11 2.70
C GLN A 43 -3.53 5.88 3.75
N ASP A 44 -2.43 6.63 3.62
CA ASP A 44 -1.22 6.52 4.45
C ASP A 44 -0.48 5.16 4.36
N GLY A 45 -0.95 4.26 3.47
CA GLY A 45 -0.37 2.94 3.29
C GLY A 45 -0.77 1.94 4.38
N GLY A 46 0.15 1.02 4.72
CA GLY A 46 -0.13 0.03 5.75
C GLY A 46 1.07 -0.81 6.17
N TYR A 47 0.80 -1.75 7.06
CA TYR A 47 1.79 -2.62 7.68
C TYR A 47 1.41 -4.09 7.54
N LEU A 48 2.35 -4.91 7.10
CA LEU A 48 2.30 -6.36 7.19
C LEU A 48 3.22 -6.80 8.32
N VAL A 49 2.69 -7.49 9.30
CA VAL A 49 3.46 -8.00 10.44
C VAL A 49 3.52 -9.52 10.36
N ILE A 50 4.72 -10.05 10.20
CA ILE A 50 4.99 -11.49 10.09
C ILE A 50 5.51 -12.02 11.43
N GLY A 51 4.96 -13.15 11.87
CA GLY A 51 5.24 -13.77 13.16
C GLY A 51 4.09 -13.64 14.17
N ILE A 52 2.92 -13.17 13.71
CA ILE A 52 1.67 -13.16 14.49
C ILE A 52 0.66 -14.04 13.73
N ASP A 53 0.06 -14.99 14.42
CA ASP A 53 -0.96 -15.89 13.85
C ASP A 53 -2.23 -15.09 13.51
N ASP A 54 -2.63 -15.11 12.25
CA ASP A 54 -3.73 -14.33 11.67
C ASP A 54 -5.13 -14.69 12.21
N LYS A 55 -5.28 -15.87 12.84
CA LYS A 55 -6.56 -16.36 13.39
C LYS A 55 -6.68 -16.15 14.89
N THR A 56 -5.58 -16.37 15.60
CA THR A 56 -5.58 -16.34 17.07
C THR A 56 -4.93 -15.09 17.64
N PHE A 57 -4.29 -14.28 16.78
CA PHE A 57 -3.50 -13.09 17.13
C PHE A 57 -2.38 -13.38 18.13
N LYS A 58 -1.96 -14.65 18.23
CA LYS A 58 -0.85 -15.04 19.09
C LYS A 58 0.49 -14.72 18.45
N ARG A 59 1.40 -14.19 19.22
CA ARG A 59 2.78 -13.96 18.83
C ARG A 59 3.49 -15.30 18.77
N VAL A 60 3.90 -15.72 17.56
CA VAL A 60 4.62 -16.97 17.31
C VAL A 60 6.08 -16.71 16.97
N GLY A 61 6.39 -15.51 16.49
CA GLY A 61 7.71 -15.13 16.03
C GLY A 61 8.09 -15.80 14.70
N VAL A 62 9.23 -15.41 14.14
CA VAL A 62 9.86 -16.01 12.98
C VAL A 62 11.25 -16.53 13.33
N SER A 63 11.72 -17.56 12.63
CA SER A 63 13.09 -18.05 12.74
C SER A 63 14.09 -17.07 12.10
N ASP A 64 15.37 -17.22 12.42
CA ASP A 64 16.44 -16.43 11.79
C ASP A 64 16.50 -16.60 10.28
N THR A 65 16.21 -17.81 9.78
CA THR A 65 16.20 -18.11 8.35
C THR A 65 15.04 -17.42 7.65
N GLU A 66 13.82 -17.47 8.25
CA GLU A 66 12.66 -16.75 7.74
C GLU A 66 12.90 -15.25 7.71
N ALA A 67 13.38 -14.66 8.82
CA ALA A 67 13.67 -13.24 8.89
C ALA A 67 14.69 -12.77 7.83
N LYS A 68 15.75 -13.53 7.60
CA LYS A 68 16.77 -13.24 6.58
C LYS A 68 16.24 -13.30 5.15
N SER A 69 15.17 -14.05 4.90
CA SER A 69 14.56 -14.11 3.56
C SER A 69 13.90 -12.79 3.14
N PHE A 70 13.53 -11.93 4.10
CA PHE A 70 12.96 -10.61 3.86
C PHE A 70 14.08 -9.58 3.63
N GLU A 71 14.74 -9.69 2.49
CA GLU A 71 15.80 -8.79 2.06
C GLU A 71 15.22 -7.72 1.13
N GLN A 72 15.35 -6.44 1.50
CA GLN A 72 14.62 -5.34 0.88
C GLN A 72 14.88 -5.17 -0.61
N GLU A 73 16.14 -5.26 -1.07
CA GLU A 73 16.47 -5.08 -2.48
C GLU A 73 15.88 -6.19 -3.34
N THR A 74 16.05 -7.44 -2.91
CA THR A 74 15.46 -8.62 -3.57
C THR A 74 13.94 -8.52 -3.64
N MET A 75 13.30 -8.09 -2.54
CA MET A 75 11.85 -7.90 -2.48
C MET A 75 11.38 -6.81 -3.45
N GLN A 76 12.08 -5.68 -3.52
CA GLN A 76 11.77 -4.58 -4.43
C GLN A 76 11.89 -5.01 -5.89
N ASP A 77 12.95 -5.70 -6.26
CA ASP A 77 13.16 -6.21 -7.63
C ASP A 77 12.07 -7.20 -8.04
N GLN A 78 11.65 -8.06 -7.12
CA GLN A 78 10.57 -9.01 -7.38
C GLN A 78 9.21 -8.32 -7.50
N MET A 79 8.91 -7.35 -6.61
CA MET A 79 7.66 -6.58 -6.65
C MET A 79 7.54 -5.68 -7.88
N ALA A 80 8.65 -5.17 -8.44
CA ALA A 80 8.66 -4.36 -9.65
C ALA A 80 8.02 -5.06 -10.87
N LYS A 81 7.94 -6.40 -10.86
CA LYS A 81 7.26 -7.18 -11.90
C LYS A 81 5.74 -7.11 -11.81
N TYR A 82 5.21 -6.84 -10.62
CA TYR A 82 3.79 -6.90 -10.32
C TYR A 82 3.12 -5.53 -10.14
N ALA A 83 3.88 -4.47 -9.94
CA ALA A 83 3.36 -3.15 -9.61
C ALA A 83 3.61 -2.12 -10.73
N ASP A 84 2.60 -1.33 -11.06
CA ASP A 84 2.69 -0.17 -11.94
C ASP A 84 1.81 0.97 -11.37
N PRO A 85 2.39 2.11 -10.97
CA PRO A 85 3.81 2.38 -10.83
C PRO A 85 4.48 1.57 -9.68
N PHE A 86 5.79 1.75 -9.53
CA PHE A 86 6.56 1.14 -8.45
C PHE A 86 5.95 1.43 -7.06
N VAL A 87 5.93 0.40 -6.20
CA VAL A 87 5.49 0.52 -4.80
C VAL A 87 6.69 0.73 -3.89
N ALA A 88 6.66 1.82 -3.13
CA ALA A 88 7.65 2.08 -2.11
C ALA A 88 7.28 1.34 -0.81
N PHE A 89 8.20 0.55 -0.27
CA PHE A 89 8.06 -0.08 1.03
C PHE A 89 9.41 -0.20 1.75
N SER A 90 9.35 -0.36 3.06
CA SER A 90 10.52 -0.58 3.92
C SER A 90 10.34 -1.86 4.73
N VAL A 91 11.43 -2.61 4.91
CA VAL A 91 11.44 -3.88 5.62
C VAL A 91 12.23 -3.75 6.92
N PHE A 92 11.64 -4.20 8.03
CA PHE A 92 12.24 -4.26 9.36
C PHE A 92 12.26 -5.74 9.79
N ASN A 93 13.35 -6.43 9.55
CA ASN A 93 13.47 -7.88 9.75
C ASN A 93 14.20 -8.29 11.04
N ASN A 94 14.46 -7.36 11.95
CA ASN A 94 15.18 -7.62 13.18
C ASN A 94 14.50 -7.00 14.40
N ILE A 95 13.18 -7.12 14.48
CA ILE A 95 12.42 -6.67 15.66
C ILE A 95 12.31 -7.86 16.62
N VAL A 96 12.82 -7.69 17.85
CA VAL A 96 12.77 -8.74 18.90
C VAL A 96 12.00 -8.18 20.08
N ASP A 97 10.94 -8.90 20.49
CA ASP A 97 10.14 -8.51 21.66
C ASP A 97 10.83 -8.87 23.00
N ILE A 98 10.21 -8.48 24.09
CA ILE A 98 10.71 -8.75 25.46
C ILE A 98 10.77 -10.25 25.82
N LYS A 99 10.11 -11.11 25.06
CA LYS A 99 10.13 -12.56 25.21
C LYS A 99 11.16 -13.24 24.32
N GLY A 100 11.90 -12.46 23.53
CA GLY A 100 12.90 -12.98 22.61
C GLY A 100 12.32 -13.49 21.28
N LEU A 101 11.03 -13.26 21.00
CA LEU A 101 10.43 -13.59 19.71
C LEU A 101 10.80 -12.53 18.67
N ARG A 102 11.20 -12.99 17.51
CA ARG A 102 11.55 -12.13 16.36
C ARG A 102 10.36 -11.93 15.45
N PHE A 103 10.24 -10.73 14.90
CA PHE A 103 9.18 -10.34 13.95
C PHE A 103 9.79 -9.65 12.74
N VAL A 104 9.05 -9.71 11.63
CA VAL A 104 9.33 -8.92 10.43
C VAL A 104 8.14 -7.98 10.21
N VAL A 105 8.42 -6.71 9.90
CA VAL A 105 7.40 -5.73 9.52
C VAL A 105 7.74 -5.17 8.15
N ILE A 106 6.78 -5.20 7.24
CA ILE A 106 6.82 -4.52 5.96
C ILE A 106 5.91 -3.31 6.06
N ARG A 107 6.48 -2.10 5.99
CA ARG A 107 5.73 -0.86 5.90
C ARG A 107 5.58 -0.48 4.43
N VAL A 108 4.38 -0.50 3.91
CA VAL A 108 4.06 -0.12 2.54
C VAL A 108 3.59 1.34 2.54
N ALA A 109 4.18 2.16 1.69
CA ALA A 109 3.75 3.54 1.52
C ALA A 109 2.55 3.63 0.57
N GLU A 110 1.67 4.60 0.80
CA GLU A 110 0.63 4.97 -0.15
C GLU A 110 1.24 5.47 -1.46
N PHE A 111 0.58 5.25 -2.58
CA PHE A 111 1.00 5.80 -3.89
C PHE A 111 1.25 7.32 -3.81
N PRO A 112 2.34 7.82 -4.43
CA PRO A 112 2.70 9.23 -4.34
C PRO A 112 1.85 10.14 -5.26
N GLU A 113 1.32 9.62 -6.37
CA GLU A 113 0.64 10.42 -7.39
C GLU A 113 -0.54 9.69 -8.02
N VAL A 114 -0.32 8.52 -8.57
CA VAL A 114 -1.34 7.71 -9.23
C VAL A 114 -1.51 6.36 -8.56
N PRO A 115 -2.72 5.80 -8.55
CA PRO A 115 -2.97 4.49 -7.94
C PRO A 115 -2.12 3.40 -8.58
N VAL A 116 -1.77 2.41 -7.77
CA VAL A 116 -1.00 1.25 -8.24
C VAL A 116 -1.94 0.20 -8.81
N VAL A 117 -1.65 -0.24 -10.03
CA VAL A 117 -2.32 -1.37 -10.70
C VAL A 117 -1.41 -2.58 -10.76
N CYS A 118 -1.99 -3.75 -10.80
CA CYS A 118 -1.25 -4.99 -11.03
C CYS A 118 -0.74 -5.03 -12.48
N ARG A 119 0.57 -5.22 -12.64
CA ARG A 119 1.23 -5.21 -13.95
C ARG A 119 1.24 -6.57 -14.64
N THR A 120 1.24 -7.66 -13.87
CA THR A 120 1.43 -9.03 -14.39
C THR A 120 0.57 -10.01 -13.60
N ASP A 121 -0.05 -10.96 -14.29
CA ASP A 121 -0.82 -12.04 -13.65
C ASP A 121 0.05 -12.92 -12.74
N SER A 122 -0.55 -13.37 -11.64
CA SER A 122 -0.03 -14.43 -10.77
C SER A 122 -1.23 -15.25 -10.24
N SER A 123 -1.00 -16.21 -9.33
CA SER A 123 -2.06 -17.06 -8.79
C SER A 123 -3.25 -16.29 -8.24
N ASP A 124 -3.00 -15.20 -7.51
CA ASP A 124 -4.01 -14.46 -6.75
C ASP A 124 -4.17 -13.01 -7.18
N ILE A 125 -3.44 -12.58 -8.22
CA ILE A 125 -3.49 -11.22 -8.75
C ILE A 125 -3.57 -11.24 -10.27
N HIS A 126 -4.32 -10.27 -10.84
CA HIS A 126 -4.58 -10.18 -12.27
C HIS A 126 -4.16 -8.83 -12.84
N GLN A 127 -3.54 -8.86 -14.01
CA GLN A 127 -3.10 -7.67 -14.74
C GLN A 127 -4.23 -6.65 -14.92
N GLY A 128 -3.90 -5.37 -14.74
CA GLY A 128 -4.82 -4.25 -14.88
C GLY A 128 -5.78 -4.06 -13.70
N ARG A 129 -5.74 -4.92 -12.67
CA ARG A 129 -6.57 -4.77 -11.48
C ARG A 129 -5.90 -3.88 -10.46
N MET A 130 -6.69 -3.02 -9.80
CA MET A 130 -6.32 -2.35 -8.55
C MET A 130 -6.77 -3.20 -7.37
N TYR A 131 -5.89 -3.36 -6.39
CA TYR A 131 -6.18 -4.05 -5.13
C TYR A 131 -6.32 -3.01 -4.01
N TYR A 132 -7.20 -3.29 -3.06
CA TYR A 132 -7.54 -2.37 -1.99
C TYR A 132 -8.06 -3.12 -0.76
N ARG A 133 -7.95 -2.53 0.42
CA ARG A 133 -8.54 -3.04 1.67
C ARG A 133 -9.70 -2.13 2.04
N SER A 134 -10.93 -2.61 1.79
CA SER A 134 -12.14 -1.81 1.97
C SER A 134 -12.45 -1.55 3.45
N ARG A 135 -12.87 -0.32 3.77
CA ARG A 135 -13.37 0.02 5.12
C ARG A 135 -14.77 -0.55 5.40
N ARG A 136 -15.49 -0.98 4.38
CA ARG A 136 -16.89 -1.43 4.48
C ARG A 136 -17.04 -2.93 4.66
N ARG A 137 -15.96 -3.67 4.58
CA ARG A 137 -15.92 -5.13 4.70
C ARG A 137 -14.83 -5.52 5.69
N ARG A 138 -14.76 -6.83 5.99
CA ARG A 138 -13.57 -7.37 6.64
C ARG A 138 -12.33 -6.87 5.89
N PRO A 139 -11.28 -6.42 6.58
CA PRO A 139 -10.11 -5.81 5.95
C PRO A 139 -9.25 -6.84 5.23
N GLU A 140 -9.73 -7.31 4.08
CA GLU A 140 -9.05 -8.25 3.20
C GLU A 140 -8.57 -7.51 1.94
N SER A 141 -7.42 -7.93 1.41
CA SER A 141 -6.88 -7.42 0.15
C SER A 141 -7.64 -8.01 -1.04
N GLU A 142 -8.48 -7.21 -1.67
CA GLU A 142 -9.38 -7.64 -2.75
C GLU A 142 -9.27 -6.70 -3.96
N PRO A 143 -9.60 -7.18 -5.17
CA PRO A 143 -9.77 -6.29 -6.31
C PRO A 143 -10.84 -5.24 -6.02
N VAL A 144 -10.60 -3.99 -6.42
CA VAL A 144 -11.61 -2.93 -6.34
C VAL A 144 -12.84 -3.36 -7.16
N SER A 145 -13.96 -3.52 -6.48
CA SER A 145 -15.20 -4.06 -7.06
C SER A 145 -16.42 -3.18 -6.85
N ASN A 146 -16.26 -2.00 -6.24
CA ASN A 146 -17.35 -1.08 -5.98
C ASN A 146 -16.93 0.38 -6.20
N SER A 147 -17.94 1.24 -6.48
CA SER A 147 -17.71 2.65 -6.81
C SER A 147 -17.26 3.49 -5.62
N PHE A 148 -17.53 3.07 -4.39
CA PHE A 148 -17.10 3.80 -3.20
C PHE A 148 -15.59 3.71 -2.98
N ASP A 149 -15.05 2.49 -3.00
CA ASP A 149 -13.61 2.25 -2.88
C ASP A 149 -12.85 2.87 -4.06
N LEU A 150 -13.40 2.75 -5.29
CA LEU A 150 -12.83 3.38 -6.47
C LEU A 150 -12.77 4.90 -6.32
N ARG A 151 -13.84 5.53 -5.85
CA ARG A 151 -13.89 6.99 -5.63
C ARG A 151 -12.87 7.42 -4.59
N ASP A 152 -12.79 6.73 -3.45
CA ASP A 152 -11.81 7.04 -2.39
C ASP A 152 -10.37 7.07 -2.92
N ILE A 153 -10.02 6.09 -3.76
CA ILE A 153 -8.69 6.03 -4.40
C ILE A 153 -8.50 7.18 -5.39
N LEU A 154 -9.48 7.44 -6.26
CA LEU A 154 -9.38 8.46 -7.31
C LEU A 154 -9.38 9.88 -6.73
N ASP A 155 -10.15 10.16 -5.68
CA ASP A 155 -10.17 11.46 -5.00
C ASP A 155 -8.79 11.78 -4.41
N ARG A 156 -8.15 10.80 -3.75
CA ARG A 156 -6.78 10.95 -3.22
C ARG A 156 -5.75 11.15 -4.35
N ALA A 157 -5.85 10.39 -5.43
CA ALA A 157 -4.98 10.56 -6.59
C ALA A 157 -5.13 11.95 -7.19
N THR A 158 -6.36 12.44 -7.33
CA THR A 158 -6.64 13.79 -7.85
C THR A 158 -5.98 14.86 -6.99
N VAL A 159 -6.15 14.80 -5.67
CA VAL A 159 -5.53 15.75 -4.73
C VAL A 159 -4.01 15.74 -4.84
N LYS A 160 -3.38 14.54 -4.90
CA LYS A 160 -1.92 14.38 -5.02
C LYS A 160 -1.41 14.94 -6.35
N MET A 161 -2.07 14.62 -7.47
CA MET A 161 -1.72 15.15 -8.79
C MET A 161 -1.86 16.68 -8.87
N MET A 162 -2.94 17.25 -8.31
CA MET A 162 -3.13 18.70 -8.26
C MET A 162 -2.04 19.38 -7.43
N GLY A 163 -1.71 18.83 -6.25
CA GLY A 163 -0.63 19.32 -5.41
C GLY A 163 0.72 19.33 -6.13
N LYS A 164 1.05 18.26 -6.84
CA LYS A 164 2.27 18.15 -7.65
C LYS A 164 2.30 19.17 -8.78
N ARG A 165 1.23 19.30 -9.56
CA ARG A 165 1.13 20.31 -10.63
C ARG A 165 1.33 21.72 -10.09
N LYS A 166 0.67 22.06 -8.98
CA LYS A 166 0.82 23.36 -8.34
C LYS A 166 2.27 23.62 -7.92
N SER A 167 2.94 22.63 -7.32
CA SER A 167 4.35 22.75 -6.93
C SER A 167 5.31 22.92 -8.11
N GLN A 168 4.91 22.44 -9.31
CA GLN A 168 5.66 22.59 -10.56
C GLN A 168 5.31 23.88 -11.32
N GLY A 169 4.46 24.76 -10.76
CA GLY A 169 4.09 26.03 -11.35
C GLY A 169 2.93 25.95 -12.37
N TYR A 170 2.30 24.78 -12.52
CA TYR A 170 1.09 24.69 -13.32
C TYR A 170 -0.07 25.30 -12.53
N THR A 171 -0.52 26.47 -12.94
CA THR A 171 -1.80 27.06 -12.50
C THR A 171 -2.89 26.60 -13.45
N ALA A 172 -4.10 26.35 -12.95
CA ALA A 172 -5.27 26.28 -13.82
C ALA A 172 -5.38 27.62 -14.56
N GLU A 173 -5.60 27.60 -15.86
CA GLU A 173 -5.91 28.83 -16.61
C GLU A 173 -7.01 29.61 -15.88
N SER A 174 -6.76 30.87 -15.61
CA SER A 174 -7.73 31.72 -14.93
C SER A 174 -8.99 31.80 -15.78
N THR A 175 -10.15 31.89 -15.14
CA THR A 175 -11.44 32.05 -15.81
C THR A 175 -11.44 33.25 -16.79
N GLU A 176 -10.54 34.23 -16.60
CA GLU A 176 -10.32 35.40 -17.46
C GLU A 176 -9.81 35.01 -18.88
N GLN A 177 -8.94 33.99 -19.01
CA GLN A 177 -8.48 33.53 -20.32
C GLN A 177 -9.60 32.80 -21.10
N ARG A 178 -10.50 32.13 -20.42
CA ARG A 178 -11.66 31.50 -21.04
C ARG A 178 -12.64 32.54 -21.59
N ASN A 179 -12.87 33.64 -20.87
CA ASN A 179 -13.74 34.72 -21.34
C ASN A 179 -13.18 35.43 -22.58
N TYR A 180 -11.85 35.55 -22.71
CA TYR A 180 -11.22 36.15 -23.86
C TYR A 180 -11.47 35.35 -25.16
N TYR A 181 -11.41 34.02 -25.08
CA TYR A 181 -11.72 33.18 -26.26
C TYR A 181 -13.21 33.15 -26.61
N ASP A 182 -14.08 33.20 -25.59
CA ASP A 182 -15.54 33.24 -25.80
C ASP A 182 -16.01 34.60 -26.37
N GLU A 183 -15.36 35.71 -26.07
CA GLU A 183 -15.61 37.01 -26.64
C GLU A 183 -15.10 37.12 -28.11
N GLU A 184 -13.96 36.51 -28.43
CA GLU A 184 -13.47 36.47 -29.83
C GLU A 184 -14.33 35.60 -30.74
N LEU A 185 -14.91 34.51 -30.24
CA LEU A 185 -15.76 33.59 -31.04
C LEU A 185 -17.24 34.00 -31.05
N GLY A 186 -17.69 34.82 -30.13
CA GLY A 186 -19.06 35.33 -30.06
C GLY A 186 -19.35 36.53 -30.98
N GLY A 187 -18.37 36.99 -31.75
CA GLY A 187 -18.48 38.13 -32.67
C GLY A 187 -18.68 37.80 -34.14
N LEU A 188 -19.11 36.56 -34.50
CA LEU A 188 -19.48 36.14 -35.86
C LEU A 188 -20.95 35.87 -35.97
#